data_1507bf5333beccdaa8ea3cbc2fabbcbe
#
_entry.id   1507bf5333beccdaa8ea3cbc2fabbcbe
#
_cell.length_a   1.000
_cell.length_b   1.000
_cell.length_c   1.000
_cell.angle_alpha   90.00
_cell.angle_beta   90.00
_cell.angle_gamma   90.00
#
_symmetry.space_group_name_H-M   'P 1'
#
loop_
_entity.id
_entity.type
_entity.pdbx_description
1 polymer ?
#
loop_
_entity_poly.entity_id
_entity_poly.type
_entity_poly.pdbx_seq_one_letter_code
_entity_poly.pdbx_strand_id
1 'polypeptide(L)'
;MNTDRFLYSAFGVKMPRIIYGTAWKKDRTANLVEQAISIGFRGIDTACQPKHYDEAGVGQAIAHCIQAGIVQREELYLQTKFTPLNGHDPLKTPYVPKASLSDQVKQSFQCSLQTSYLDCFVLHSPLADQKQLLEVWRTMERLFHEGGVKQLGISNCYAYETLAYLYEYAEIKPAVLQNRFYADTQFDRNLRAFCQTNKIIYQSFWTLTANPEVLANLGGKI
;
A
#
# COMPACT_ATOMS: atom_id res chain seq x y z
N MET A 1 -16.58 13.80 -20.66
CA MET A 1 -15.31 13.72 -19.92
C MET A 1 -14.90 12.27 -19.85
N ASN A 2 -13.83 11.90 -20.54
CA ASN A 2 -13.33 10.53 -20.49
C ASN A 2 -12.57 10.38 -19.16
N THR A 3 -13.27 9.98 -18.10
CA THR A 3 -12.64 9.71 -16.81
C THR A 3 -11.95 8.37 -16.92
N ASP A 4 -10.70 8.38 -17.32
CA ASP A 4 -9.88 7.19 -17.25
C ASP A 4 -9.89 6.67 -15.80
N ARG A 5 -10.41 5.47 -15.60
CA ARG A 5 -10.55 4.85 -14.27
C ARG A 5 -9.21 4.41 -13.68
N PHE A 6 -8.15 4.48 -14.48
CA PHE A 6 -6.83 3.98 -14.13
C PHE A 6 -5.76 5.05 -14.30
N LEU A 7 -4.67 4.84 -13.59
CA LEU A 7 -3.39 5.52 -13.74
C LEU A 7 -2.35 4.47 -14.16
N TYR A 8 -1.26 4.92 -14.76
CA TYR A 8 -0.10 4.06 -15.01
C TYR A 8 1.10 4.63 -14.27
N SER A 9 1.79 3.80 -13.51
CA SER A 9 3.02 4.20 -12.83
C SER A 9 4.19 4.35 -13.80
N ALA A 10 5.31 4.86 -13.32
CA ALA A 10 6.56 4.91 -14.08
C ALA A 10 7.07 3.51 -14.50
N PHE A 11 6.60 2.44 -13.84
CA PHE A 11 6.90 1.04 -14.15
C PHE A 11 5.85 0.39 -15.09
N GLY A 12 4.91 1.17 -15.62
CA GLY A 12 3.83 0.67 -16.48
C GLY A 12 2.73 -0.12 -15.74
N VAL A 13 2.74 -0.12 -14.41
CA VAL A 13 1.72 -0.82 -13.64
C VAL A 13 0.41 -0.03 -13.69
N LYS A 14 -0.66 -0.72 -14.14
CA LYS A 14 -2.02 -0.20 -14.18
C LYS A 14 -2.61 -0.17 -12.77
N MET A 15 -2.94 1.00 -12.25
CA MET A 15 -3.46 1.22 -10.91
C MET A 15 -4.83 1.90 -10.96
N PRO A 16 -5.88 1.36 -10.31
CA PRO A 16 -7.17 2.05 -10.20
C PRO A 16 -7.04 3.37 -9.43
N ARG A 17 -7.82 4.39 -9.82
CA ARG A 17 -7.87 5.67 -9.11
C ARG A 17 -8.51 5.56 -7.73
N ILE A 18 -9.36 4.54 -7.53
CA ILE A 18 -10.02 4.25 -6.25
C ILE A 18 -9.63 2.83 -5.84
N ILE A 19 -9.07 2.71 -4.63
CA ILE A 19 -8.59 1.47 -4.06
C ILE A 19 -9.35 1.20 -2.77
N TYR A 20 -9.80 -0.04 -2.58
CA TYR A 20 -10.50 -0.47 -1.38
C TYR A 20 -9.48 -0.78 -0.27
N GLY A 21 -9.50 0.00 0.81
CA GLY A 21 -8.67 -0.21 1.99
C GLY A 21 -9.29 -1.18 2.98
N THR A 22 -8.50 -2.14 3.47
CA THR A 22 -8.98 -3.23 4.33
C THR A 22 -8.70 -3.04 5.83
N ALA A 23 -8.10 -1.90 6.24
CA ALA A 23 -7.83 -1.62 7.64
C ALA A 23 -9.10 -1.66 8.50
N TRP A 24 -8.99 -2.22 9.73
CA TRP A 24 -10.02 -2.22 10.77
C TRP A 24 -11.30 -3.01 10.44
N LYS A 25 -11.27 -3.91 9.44
CA LYS A 25 -12.43 -4.72 9.03
C LYS A 25 -12.57 -5.98 9.89
N LYS A 26 -11.48 -6.44 10.53
CA LYS A 26 -11.43 -7.62 11.41
C LYS A 26 -12.01 -8.87 10.71
N ASP A 27 -12.87 -9.61 11.40
CA ASP A 27 -13.59 -10.80 10.94
C ASP A 27 -14.49 -10.58 9.70
N ARG A 28 -14.84 -9.35 9.40
CA ARG A 28 -15.62 -9.00 8.20
C ARG A 28 -14.76 -8.79 6.95
N THR A 29 -13.43 -8.90 7.05
CA THR A 29 -12.52 -8.54 5.96
C THR A 29 -12.82 -9.32 4.69
N ALA A 30 -12.91 -10.64 4.75
CA ALA A 30 -13.17 -11.48 3.57
C ALA A 30 -14.48 -11.08 2.88
N ASN A 31 -15.58 -11.03 3.61
CA ASN A 31 -16.90 -10.68 3.07
C ASN A 31 -16.89 -9.29 2.42
N LEU A 32 -16.28 -8.28 3.07
CA LEU A 32 -16.24 -6.92 2.54
C LEU A 32 -15.35 -6.79 1.30
N VAL A 33 -14.27 -7.57 1.19
CA VAL A 33 -13.43 -7.62 -0.02
C VAL A 33 -14.16 -8.27 -1.16
N GLU A 34 -14.87 -9.38 -0.93
CA GLU A 34 -15.73 -10.03 -1.95
C GLU A 34 -16.80 -9.08 -2.47
N GLN A 35 -17.49 -8.36 -1.57
CA GLN A 35 -18.47 -7.36 -1.94
C GLN A 35 -17.84 -6.23 -2.77
N ALA A 36 -16.67 -5.71 -2.34
CA ALA A 36 -15.96 -4.67 -3.08
C ALA A 36 -15.60 -5.10 -4.50
N ILE A 37 -15.07 -6.32 -4.68
CA ILE A 37 -14.74 -6.88 -5.99
C ILE A 37 -16.01 -7.05 -6.83
N SER A 38 -17.09 -7.57 -6.24
CA SER A 38 -18.37 -7.82 -6.92
C SER A 38 -19.04 -6.55 -7.43
N ILE A 39 -18.91 -5.43 -6.71
CA ILE A 39 -19.43 -4.12 -7.14
C ILE A 39 -18.47 -3.33 -8.04
N GLY A 40 -17.33 -3.92 -8.41
CA GLY A 40 -16.43 -3.39 -9.43
C GLY A 40 -15.14 -2.74 -8.96
N PHE A 41 -14.79 -2.80 -7.65
CA PHE A 41 -13.44 -2.45 -7.23
C PHE A 41 -12.42 -3.41 -7.87
N ARG A 42 -11.30 -2.85 -8.32
CA ARG A 42 -10.20 -3.60 -8.90
C ARG A 42 -8.87 -3.33 -8.21
N GLY A 43 -8.84 -2.45 -7.21
CA GLY A 43 -7.69 -2.20 -6.34
C GLY A 43 -8.00 -2.54 -4.90
N ILE A 44 -7.15 -3.34 -4.27
CA ILE A 44 -7.24 -3.75 -2.87
C ILE A 44 -5.94 -3.38 -2.17
N ASP A 45 -6.05 -2.65 -1.05
CA ASP A 45 -4.93 -2.26 -0.20
C ASP A 45 -5.04 -2.91 1.17
N THR A 46 -4.00 -3.63 1.56
CA THR A 46 -3.86 -4.26 2.87
C THR A 46 -2.47 -4.02 3.47
N ALA A 47 -2.14 -4.69 4.56
CA ALA A 47 -0.80 -4.68 5.14
C ALA A 47 -0.55 -5.92 5.99
N CYS A 48 0.68 -6.40 6.00
CA CYS A 48 1.14 -7.44 6.92
C CYS A 48 1.31 -6.87 8.34
N GLN A 49 0.17 -6.50 8.95
CA GLN A 49 0.08 -5.90 10.29
C GLN A 49 -1.17 -6.43 11.02
N PRO A 50 -1.11 -7.59 11.70
CA PRO A 50 -2.25 -8.25 12.31
C PRO A 50 -3.04 -7.41 13.33
N LYS A 51 -2.43 -6.33 13.84
CA LYS A 51 -3.10 -5.39 14.74
C LYS A 51 -4.31 -4.69 14.08
N HIS A 52 -4.21 -4.40 12.79
CA HIS A 52 -5.18 -3.56 12.08
C HIS A 52 -5.75 -4.21 10.81
N TYR A 53 -5.12 -5.27 10.31
CA TYR A 53 -5.45 -5.91 9.05
C TYR A 53 -5.61 -7.43 9.23
N ASP A 54 -6.49 -8.01 8.44
CA ASP A 54 -6.63 -9.44 8.25
C ASP A 54 -6.24 -9.79 6.80
N GLU A 55 -4.94 -9.99 6.59
CA GLU A 55 -4.38 -10.29 5.27
C GLU A 55 -4.81 -11.66 4.76
N ALA A 56 -5.00 -12.63 5.66
CA ALA A 56 -5.49 -13.96 5.32
C ALA A 56 -6.92 -13.89 4.76
N GLY A 57 -7.80 -13.10 5.41
CA GLY A 57 -9.16 -12.88 4.92
C GLY A 57 -9.18 -12.18 3.56
N VAL A 58 -8.24 -11.25 3.29
CA VAL A 58 -8.11 -10.65 1.94
C VAL A 58 -7.73 -11.72 0.91
N GLY A 59 -6.73 -12.55 1.21
CA GLY A 59 -6.28 -13.63 0.31
C GLY A 59 -7.40 -14.63 -0.01
N GLN A 60 -8.17 -15.05 1.01
CA GLN A 60 -9.32 -15.93 0.87
C GLN A 60 -10.40 -15.34 -0.05
N ALA A 61 -10.75 -14.07 0.15
CA ALA A 61 -11.75 -13.38 -0.67
C ALA A 61 -11.33 -13.29 -2.15
N ILE A 62 -10.06 -12.94 -2.40
CA ILE A 62 -9.52 -12.86 -3.76
C ILE A 62 -9.55 -14.23 -4.43
N ALA A 63 -9.08 -15.28 -3.74
CA ALA A 63 -9.10 -16.65 -4.26
C ALA A 63 -10.52 -17.10 -4.59
N HIS A 64 -11.49 -16.84 -3.71
CA HIS A 64 -12.89 -17.15 -3.95
C HIS A 64 -13.45 -16.40 -5.16
N CYS A 65 -13.21 -15.09 -5.29
CA CYS A 65 -13.69 -14.32 -6.44
C CYS A 65 -13.09 -14.80 -7.76
N ILE A 66 -11.82 -15.21 -7.78
CA ILE A 66 -11.16 -15.78 -8.96
C ILE A 66 -11.77 -17.14 -9.30
N GLN A 67 -11.93 -18.02 -8.31
CA GLN A 67 -12.51 -19.35 -8.51
C GLN A 67 -13.97 -19.27 -8.99
N ALA A 68 -14.73 -18.32 -8.50
CA ALA A 68 -16.11 -18.06 -8.92
C ALA A 68 -16.22 -17.36 -10.29
N GLY A 69 -15.11 -17.02 -10.94
CA GLY A 69 -15.11 -16.34 -12.24
C GLY A 69 -15.58 -14.88 -12.20
N ILE A 70 -15.62 -14.25 -11.02
CA ILE A 70 -16.03 -12.84 -10.84
C ILE A 70 -14.95 -11.89 -11.35
N VAL A 71 -13.68 -12.27 -11.20
CA VAL A 71 -12.51 -11.48 -11.60
C VAL A 71 -11.34 -12.40 -11.92
N GLN A 72 -10.44 -11.96 -12.81
CA GLN A 72 -9.14 -12.62 -13.03
C GLN A 72 -8.05 -11.90 -12.23
N ARG A 73 -6.95 -12.60 -11.90
CA ARG A 73 -5.83 -12.02 -11.12
C ARG A 73 -5.26 -10.76 -11.79
N GLU A 74 -5.15 -10.76 -13.09
CA GLU A 74 -4.59 -9.69 -13.92
C GLU A 74 -5.47 -8.43 -13.96
N GLU A 75 -6.73 -8.56 -13.60
CA GLU A 75 -7.65 -7.43 -13.48
C GLU A 75 -7.52 -6.70 -12.14
N LEU A 76 -6.87 -7.34 -11.15
CA LEU A 76 -6.71 -6.78 -9.81
C LEU A 76 -5.35 -6.09 -9.66
N TYR A 77 -5.38 -4.94 -9.00
CA TYR A 77 -4.21 -4.28 -8.40
C TYR A 77 -4.19 -4.63 -6.91
N LEU A 78 -3.21 -5.44 -6.51
CA LEU A 78 -3.02 -5.88 -5.12
C LEU A 78 -1.82 -5.19 -4.51
N GLN A 79 -2.07 -4.47 -3.43
CA GLN A 79 -1.07 -3.74 -2.65
C GLN A 79 -1.07 -4.24 -1.22
N THR A 80 0.12 -4.61 -0.72
CA THR A 80 0.34 -4.88 0.70
C THR A 80 1.59 -4.18 1.19
N LYS A 81 1.88 -4.28 2.51
CA LYS A 81 2.92 -3.48 3.14
C LYS A 81 3.78 -4.31 4.08
N PHE A 82 5.11 -4.07 4.04
CA PHE A 82 5.99 -4.41 5.14
C PHE A 82 5.86 -3.37 6.24
N THR A 83 5.48 -3.78 7.43
CA THR A 83 5.41 -2.91 8.61
C THR A 83 6.65 -3.12 9.47
N PRO A 84 7.49 -2.10 9.71
CA PRO A 84 8.60 -2.21 10.65
C PRO A 84 8.15 -2.54 12.07
N LEU A 85 9.04 -3.10 12.89
CA LEU A 85 8.74 -3.66 14.21
C LEU A 85 8.01 -2.68 15.15
N ASN A 86 8.35 -1.40 15.10
CA ASN A 86 7.70 -0.35 15.90
C ASN A 86 6.22 -0.10 15.55
N GLY A 87 5.76 -0.60 14.41
CA GLY A 87 4.35 -0.54 13.99
C GLY A 87 3.51 -1.73 14.43
N HIS A 88 4.11 -2.75 15.08
CA HIS A 88 3.42 -3.96 15.52
C HIS A 88 3.05 -3.96 16.99
N ASP A 89 2.12 -4.83 17.34
CA ASP A 89 1.99 -5.35 18.70
C ASP A 89 3.15 -6.34 18.91
N PRO A 90 3.99 -6.19 19.96
CA PRO A 90 5.13 -7.07 20.19
C PRO A 90 4.77 -8.56 20.29
N LEU A 91 3.53 -8.88 20.66
CA LEU A 91 3.02 -10.24 20.78
C LEU A 91 2.45 -10.81 19.49
N LYS A 92 2.31 -9.97 18.42
CA LYS A 92 1.65 -10.35 17.16
C LYS A 92 2.41 -9.82 15.96
N THR A 93 3.70 -10.17 15.86
CA THR A 93 4.51 -9.85 14.67
C THR A 93 4.43 -10.99 13.66
N PRO A 94 4.29 -10.68 12.35
CA PRO A 94 4.21 -11.70 11.31
C PRO A 94 5.58 -12.25 10.89
N TYR A 95 6.63 -11.84 11.55
CA TYR A 95 8.03 -12.26 11.33
C TYR A 95 8.77 -12.34 12.67
N VAL A 96 9.96 -12.94 12.67
CA VAL A 96 10.80 -13.06 13.87
C VAL A 96 11.37 -11.69 14.24
N PRO A 97 11.01 -11.08 15.39
CA PRO A 97 11.40 -9.71 15.75
C PRO A 97 12.90 -9.49 15.89
N LYS A 98 13.67 -10.55 16.22
CA LYS A 98 15.13 -10.52 16.40
C LYS A 98 15.90 -10.88 15.11
N ALA A 99 15.21 -11.20 14.03
CA ALA A 99 15.85 -11.45 12.75
C ALA A 99 16.47 -10.16 12.16
N SER A 100 17.36 -10.29 11.18
CA SER A 100 17.85 -9.13 10.43
C SER A 100 16.70 -8.39 9.74
N LEU A 101 16.86 -7.09 9.49
CA LEU A 101 15.84 -6.31 8.77
C LEU A 101 15.50 -6.94 7.42
N SER A 102 16.51 -7.44 6.72
CA SER A 102 16.33 -8.15 5.47
C SER A 102 15.45 -9.40 5.62
N ASP A 103 15.66 -10.19 6.67
CA ASP A 103 14.85 -11.40 6.91
C ASP A 103 13.43 -11.04 7.37
N GLN A 104 13.26 -9.97 8.17
CA GLN A 104 11.93 -9.48 8.54
C GLN A 104 11.11 -9.10 7.29
N VAL A 105 11.70 -8.40 6.33
CA VAL A 105 11.05 -8.06 5.06
C VAL A 105 10.67 -9.30 4.27
N LYS A 106 11.60 -10.27 4.13
CA LYS A 106 11.32 -11.51 3.39
C LYS A 106 10.23 -12.35 4.05
N GLN A 107 10.28 -12.52 5.37
CA GLN A 107 9.26 -13.26 6.12
C GLN A 107 7.90 -12.58 6.01
N SER A 108 7.85 -11.24 6.13
CA SER A 108 6.62 -10.47 5.92
C SER A 108 6.05 -10.67 4.51
N PHE A 109 6.90 -10.64 3.50
CA PHE A 109 6.49 -10.89 2.11
C PHE A 109 5.97 -12.32 1.90
N GLN A 110 6.62 -13.33 2.47
CA GLN A 110 6.21 -14.74 2.40
C GLN A 110 4.87 -15.01 3.10
N CYS A 111 4.59 -14.28 4.19
CA CYS A 111 3.32 -14.37 4.91
C CYS A 111 2.19 -13.59 4.23
N SER A 112 2.51 -12.70 3.28
CA SER A 112 1.52 -11.85 2.62
C SER A 112 0.60 -12.66 1.71
N LEU A 113 -0.40 -11.98 1.18
CA LEU A 113 -1.43 -12.51 0.25
C LEU A 113 -0.87 -13.65 -0.59
N GLN A 114 -1.35 -14.87 -0.43
CA GLN A 114 -0.93 -16.08 -1.17
C GLN A 114 -1.28 -15.94 -2.65
N THR A 115 -0.59 -15.04 -3.33
CA THR A 115 -0.76 -14.73 -4.75
C THR A 115 0.56 -14.91 -5.49
N SER A 116 0.51 -15.12 -6.80
CA SER A 116 1.70 -15.31 -7.64
C SER A 116 2.64 -14.09 -7.68
N TYR A 117 2.09 -12.89 -7.48
CA TYR A 117 2.84 -11.63 -7.43
C TYR A 117 2.01 -10.53 -6.74
N LEU A 118 2.68 -9.46 -6.30
CA LEU A 118 2.05 -8.22 -5.86
C LEU A 118 2.18 -7.15 -6.94
N ASP A 119 1.15 -6.33 -7.12
CA ASP A 119 1.25 -5.16 -8.00
C ASP A 119 2.02 -4.03 -7.34
N CYS A 120 1.94 -3.92 -6.00
CA CYS A 120 2.76 -2.98 -5.23
C CYS A 120 3.12 -3.55 -3.85
N PHE A 121 4.39 -3.43 -3.46
CA PHE A 121 4.83 -3.70 -2.10
C PHE A 121 5.31 -2.41 -1.46
N VAL A 122 4.72 -2.03 -0.34
CA VAL A 122 4.89 -0.72 0.29
C VAL A 122 5.63 -0.85 1.61
N LEU A 123 6.65 -0.03 1.84
CA LEU A 123 7.19 0.20 3.17
C LEU A 123 6.17 1.02 3.98
N HIS A 124 5.58 0.42 5.01
CA HIS A 124 4.41 0.98 5.73
C HIS A 124 4.73 2.29 6.47
N SER A 125 5.97 2.46 6.92
CA SER A 125 6.51 3.71 7.45
C SER A 125 8.03 3.72 7.28
N PRO A 126 8.67 4.90 7.08
CA PRO A 126 10.11 4.98 7.02
C PRO A 126 10.75 4.58 8.36
N LEU A 127 11.96 4.05 8.31
CA LEU A 127 12.82 3.87 9.48
C LEU A 127 13.55 5.20 9.75
N ALA A 128 13.77 5.51 11.03
CA ALA A 128 14.44 6.77 11.43
C ALA A 128 15.91 6.80 11.01
N ASP A 129 16.60 5.66 11.05
CA ASP A 129 17.98 5.53 10.59
C ASP A 129 18.01 5.32 9.07
N GLN A 130 18.74 6.18 8.36
CA GLN A 130 18.84 6.17 6.91
C GLN A 130 19.48 4.88 6.35
N LYS A 131 20.45 4.29 7.08
CA LYS A 131 21.09 3.04 6.65
C LYS A 131 20.09 1.87 6.75
N GLN A 132 19.34 1.82 7.84
CA GLN A 132 18.28 0.81 8.01
C GLN A 132 17.15 1.01 6.99
N LEU A 133 16.77 2.25 6.69
CA LEU A 133 15.80 2.56 5.65
C LEU A 133 16.25 1.98 4.29
N LEU A 134 17.50 2.22 3.89
CA LEU A 134 18.04 1.67 2.64
C LEU A 134 18.24 0.16 2.69
N GLU A 135 18.61 -0.43 3.84
CA GLU A 135 18.71 -1.89 3.98
C GLU A 135 17.36 -2.57 3.70
N VAL A 136 16.28 -2.05 4.31
CA VAL A 136 14.92 -2.52 4.07
C VAL A 136 14.56 -2.33 2.60
N TRP A 137 14.77 -1.14 2.05
CA TRP A 137 14.42 -0.84 0.67
C TRP A 137 15.16 -1.74 -0.33
N ARG A 138 16.47 -1.95 -0.15
CA ARG A 138 17.26 -2.87 -0.99
C ARG A 138 16.77 -4.32 -0.91
N THR A 139 16.19 -4.71 0.22
CA THR A 139 15.55 -6.04 0.30
C THR A 139 14.27 -6.08 -0.51
N MET A 140 13.47 -5.02 -0.49
CA MET A 140 12.28 -4.90 -1.34
C MET A 140 12.67 -4.84 -2.84
N GLU A 141 13.77 -4.19 -3.19
CA GLU A 141 14.32 -4.17 -4.56
C GLU A 141 14.69 -5.58 -5.04
N ARG A 142 15.29 -6.43 -4.18
CA ARG A 142 15.56 -7.84 -4.54
C ARG A 142 14.27 -8.60 -4.86
N LEU A 143 13.21 -8.42 -4.07
CA LEU A 143 11.90 -9.03 -4.34
C LEU A 143 11.29 -8.54 -5.67
N PHE A 144 11.55 -7.28 -6.03
CA PHE A 144 11.17 -6.74 -7.34
C PHE A 144 11.94 -7.42 -8.47
N HIS A 145 13.27 -7.55 -8.37
CA HIS A 145 14.10 -8.22 -9.38
C HIS A 145 13.79 -9.72 -9.51
N GLU A 146 13.35 -10.36 -8.44
CA GLU A 146 12.89 -11.76 -8.42
C GLU A 146 11.50 -11.93 -9.06
N GLY A 147 10.83 -10.83 -9.43
CA GLY A 147 9.51 -10.85 -10.08
C GLY A 147 8.33 -11.04 -9.14
N GLY A 148 8.55 -11.10 -7.82
CA GLY A 148 7.49 -11.20 -6.83
C GLY A 148 6.66 -9.92 -6.67
N VAL A 149 7.21 -8.78 -7.11
CA VAL A 149 6.60 -7.45 -6.98
C VAL A 149 6.78 -6.66 -8.26
N LYS A 150 5.74 -5.95 -8.74
CA LYS A 150 5.81 -5.13 -9.96
C LYS A 150 6.28 -3.70 -9.73
N GLN A 151 6.07 -3.15 -8.54
CA GLN A 151 6.55 -1.82 -8.14
C GLN A 151 6.63 -1.69 -6.63
N LEU A 152 7.40 -0.69 -6.18
CA LEU A 152 7.61 -0.40 -4.76
C LEU A 152 6.96 0.92 -4.38
N GLY A 153 6.54 1.03 -3.12
CA GLY A 153 6.00 2.25 -2.53
C GLY A 153 6.48 2.50 -1.12
N ILE A 154 6.22 3.70 -0.62
CA ILE A 154 6.43 4.06 0.79
C ILE A 154 5.19 4.73 1.33
N SER A 155 4.89 4.52 2.60
CA SER A 155 3.73 5.10 3.29
C SER A 155 4.16 5.83 4.55
N ASN A 156 3.28 6.72 5.05
CA ASN A 156 3.52 7.50 6.26
C ASN A 156 4.86 8.26 6.25
N CYS A 157 5.30 8.67 5.07
CA CYS A 157 6.54 9.43 4.87
C CYS A 157 6.18 10.91 4.72
N TYR A 158 6.19 11.64 5.84
CA TYR A 158 5.79 13.05 5.89
C TYR A 158 6.98 14.02 5.82
N ALA A 159 8.22 13.55 6.05
CA ALA A 159 9.42 14.35 5.90
C ALA A 159 9.89 14.34 4.43
N TYR A 160 9.97 15.54 3.83
CA TYR A 160 10.44 15.71 2.46
C TYR A 160 11.86 15.13 2.28
N GLU A 161 12.76 15.40 3.23
CA GLU A 161 14.16 14.97 3.20
C GLU A 161 14.26 13.44 3.18
N THR A 162 13.38 12.75 3.89
CA THR A 162 13.35 11.27 3.91
C THR A 162 12.94 10.69 2.55
N LEU A 163 11.90 11.25 1.91
CA LEU A 163 11.47 10.81 0.59
C LEU A 163 12.53 11.14 -0.47
N ALA A 164 13.11 12.36 -0.41
CA ALA A 164 14.15 12.79 -1.33
C ALA A 164 15.40 11.91 -1.21
N TYR A 165 15.83 11.62 0.02
CA TYR A 165 16.95 10.72 0.29
C TYR A 165 16.67 9.32 -0.26
N LEU A 166 15.52 8.73 0.03
CA LEU A 166 15.17 7.43 -0.50
C LEU A 166 15.16 7.45 -2.04
N TYR A 167 14.55 8.48 -2.64
CA TYR A 167 14.51 8.61 -4.09
C TYR A 167 15.91 8.73 -4.72
N GLU A 168 16.83 9.44 -4.07
CA GLU A 168 18.19 9.61 -4.57
C GLU A 168 18.97 8.29 -4.55
N TYR A 169 18.93 7.55 -3.41
CA TYR A 169 19.80 6.41 -3.18
C TYR A 169 19.18 5.04 -3.50
N ALA A 170 17.88 4.96 -3.75
CA ALA A 170 17.23 3.73 -4.22
C ALA A 170 17.61 3.43 -5.68
N GLU A 171 17.83 2.18 -6.01
CA GLU A 171 17.96 1.70 -7.38
C GLU A 171 16.58 1.71 -8.05
N ILE A 172 15.63 1.00 -7.46
CA ILE A 172 14.23 1.01 -7.86
C ILE A 172 13.52 2.14 -7.11
N LYS A 173 13.19 3.20 -7.82
CA LYS A 173 12.56 4.39 -7.24
C LYS A 173 11.16 4.07 -6.71
N PRO A 174 10.69 4.71 -5.62
CA PRO A 174 9.31 4.57 -5.18
C PRO A 174 8.35 5.00 -6.29
N ALA A 175 7.44 4.11 -6.68
CA ALA A 175 6.37 4.40 -7.63
C ALA A 175 5.14 5.03 -6.96
N VAL A 176 4.97 4.78 -5.65
CA VAL A 176 3.82 5.20 -4.86
C VAL A 176 4.28 5.82 -3.55
N LEU A 177 3.73 6.98 -3.21
CA LEU A 177 3.73 7.55 -1.86
C LEU A 177 2.30 7.50 -1.31
N GLN A 178 2.07 6.71 -0.24
CA GLN A 178 0.76 6.59 0.39
C GLN A 178 0.73 7.31 1.74
N ASN A 179 0.07 8.46 1.83
CA ASN A 179 -0.02 9.24 3.06
C ASN A 179 -1.47 9.57 3.44
N ARG A 180 -1.68 9.85 4.75
CA ARG A 180 -2.93 10.44 5.22
C ARG A 180 -3.06 11.84 4.63
N PHE A 181 -4.24 12.12 4.06
CA PHE A 181 -4.52 13.40 3.44
C PHE A 181 -5.34 14.25 4.42
N TYR A 182 -4.71 15.20 5.11
CA TYR A 182 -5.35 16.02 6.13
C TYR A 182 -4.60 17.35 6.38
N ALA A 183 -5.28 18.27 7.10
CA ALA A 183 -4.81 19.64 7.27
C ALA A 183 -3.49 19.75 8.06
N ASP A 184 -3.26 18.89 9.05
CA ASP A 184 -2.08 18.95 9.93
C ASP A 184 -0.75 18.82 9.16
N THR A 185 -0.76 18.12 8.02
CA THR A 185 0.40 18.03 7.11
C THR A 185 0.32 19.01 5.94
N GLN A 186 -0.57 20.02 6.01
CA GLN A 186 -0.85 20.93 4.90
C GLN A 186 -1.19 20.16 3.61
N PHE A 187 -1.91 19.03 3.77
CA PHE A 187 -2.26 18.15 2.66
C PHE A 187 -1.05 17.68 1.83
N ASP A 188 0.11 17.54 2.47
CA ASP A 188 1.39 17.10 1.88
C ASP A 188 1.80 17.90 0.63
N ARG A 189 1.55 19.21 0.62
CA ARG A 189 1.73 20.07 -0.57
C ARG A 189 3.10 19.91 -1.22
N ASN A 190 4.18 19.97 -0.44
CA ASN A 190 5.54 19.86 -0.94
C ASN A 190 5.86 18.44 -1.43
N LEU A 191 5.41 17.42 -0.70
CA LEU A 191 5.58 16.02 -1.10
C LEU A 191 4.82 15.71 -2.39
N ARG A 192 3.60 16.24 -2.55
CA ARG A 192 2.83 16.08 -3.80
C ARG A 192 3.51 16.74 -4.99
N ALA A 193 4.09 17.93 -4.80
CA ALA A 193 4.89 18.58 -5.84
C ALA A 193 6.13 17.74 -6.22
N PHE A 194 6.84 17.20 -5.22
CA PHE A 194 7.95 16.28 -5.46
C PHE A 194 7.50 15.01 -6.20
N CYS A 195 6.39 14.42 -5.80
CA CYS A 195 5.82 13.24 -6.46
C CYS A 195 5.48 13.54 -7.94
N GLN A 196 4.87 14.68 -8.21
CA GLN A 196 4.53 15.09 -9.59
C GLN A 196 5.79 15.24 -10.47
N THR A 197 6.82 15.91 -9.96
CA THR A 197 8.09 16.09 -10.67
C THR A 197 8.78 14.77 -10.98
N ASN A 198 8.73 13.83 -10.04
CA ASN A 198 9.44 12.55 -10.11
C ASN A 198 8.56 11.38 -10.59
N LYS A 199 7.35 11.64 -11.09
CA LYS A 199 6.39 10.63 -11.58
C LYS A 199 6.02 9.57 -10.54
N ILE A 200 6.03 9.95 -9.26
CA ILE A 200 5.54 9.12 -8.15
C ILE A 200 4.03 9.34 -8.03
N ILE A 201 3.25 8.27 -7.93
CA ILE A 201 1.81 8.38 -7.71
C ILE A 201 1.56 8.67 -6.23
N TYR A 202 0.96 9.84 -5.93
CA TYR A 202 0.51 10.14 -4.58
C TYR A 202 -0.84 9.47 -4.33
N GLN A 203 -0.88 8.56 -3.36
CA GLN A 203 -2.07 7.81 -2.95
C GLN A 203 -2.53 8.29 -1.58
N SER A 204 -3.71 8.90 -1.51
CA SER A 204 -4.27 9.39 -0.25
C SER A 204 -5.04 8.31 0.50
N PHE A 205 -4.90 8.26 1.83
CA PHE A 205 -5.79 7.48 2.68
C PHE A 205 -6.45 8.36 3.76
N TRP A 206 -7.55 7.86 4.35
CA TRP A 206 -8.38 8.58 5.31
C TRP A 206 -8.91 9.93 4.80
N THR A 207 -8.97 10.12 3.50
CA THR A 207 -9.32 11.38 2.85
C THR A 207 -10.68 11.91 3.32
N LEU A 208 -11.66 11.04 3.47
CA LEU A 208 -12.99 11.44 3.94
C LEU A 208 -13.04 11.51 5.47
N THR A 209 -12.52 10.52 6.17
CA THR A 209 -12.57 10.43 7.64
C THR A 209 -11.75 11.52 8.32
N ALA A 210 -10.63 11.93 7.73
CA ALA A 210 -9.78 12.98 8.28
C ALA A 210 -10.23 14.40 7.89
N ASN A 211 -11.23 14.53 7.01
CA ASN A 211 -11.75 15.81 6.53
C ASN A 211 -13.30 15.80 6.58
N PRO A 212 -13.91 15.80 7.78
CA PRO A 212 -15.37 15.65 7.94
C PRO A 212 -16.16 16.79 7.29
N GLU A 213 -15.58 17.98 7.16
CA GLU A 213 -16.18 19.11 6.46
C GLU A 213 -16.44 18.84 4.96
N VAL A 214 -15.63 18.00 4.34
CA VAL A 214 -15.82 17.57 2.94
C VAL A 214 -17.10 16.74 2.83
N LEU A 215 -17.34 15.83 3.78
CA LEU A 215 -18.55 15.02 3.83
C LEU A 215 -19.79 15.87 4.12
N ALA A 216 -19.69 16.83 5.05
CA ALA A 216 -20.80 17.74 5.38
C ALA A 216 -21.24 18.58 4.17
N ASN A 217 -20.29 19.03 3.34
CA ASN A 217 -20.58 19.83 2.14
C ASN A 217 -21.14 18.98 0.98
N LEU A 218 -20.90 17.67 0.95
CA LEU A 218 -21.49 16.77 -0.05
C LEU A 218 -22.96 16.42 0.28
N GLY A 219 -23.32 16.36 1.57
CA GLY A 219 -24.69 16.06 2.03
C GLY A 219 -25.71 17.18 1.81
N GLY A 220 -25.30 18.39 1.48
CA GLY A 220 -26.18 19.53 1.22
C GLY A 220 -26.60 19.72 -0.26
N LYS A 221 -26.26 18.80 -1.14
CA LYS A 221 -26.52 18.87 -2.59
C LYS A 221 -27.18 17.60 -3.17
N ILE A 222 -27.87 16.83 -2.34
CA ILE A 222 -28.74 15.73 -2.80
C ILE A 222 -30.20 16.13 -2.60
#